data_d38e1164d5580503d39cc0cd79e68d30
#
_entry.id   d38e1164d5580503d39cc0cd79e68d30
#
_cell.length_a   1.000
_cell.length_b   1.000
_cell.length_c   1.000
_cell.angle_alpha   90.00
_cell.angle_beta   90.00
_cell.angle_gamma   90.00
#
_symmetry.space_group_name_H-M   'P 1'
#
loop_
_entity.id
_entity.type
_entity.pdbx_description
1 polymer ?
#
loop_
_entity_poly.entity_id
_entity_poly.type
_entity_poly.pdbx_seq_one_letter_code
_entity_poly.pdbx_strand_id
1 'polypeptide(L)'
;MANLTEVNDLERLILQAQTMSKCEQIAQIKFTHNRSEKELPIWSITVGSTAPDAPCLILTAGVHGLERVGSHVCLQFLFPLFEQLKWDKNLQDLFSQVRLVTIPIVNPGGMFLNSRSNPNGVDIMRNAH
;
A
#
# COMPACT_ATOMS: atom_id res chain seq x y z
N MET A 1 22.30 1.44 5.82
CA MET A 1 21.22 1.36 4.81
C MET A 1 19.89 1.15 5.52
N ALA A 2 18.89 1.97 5.23
CA ALA A 2 17.56 1.71 5.74
C ALA A 2 17.05 0.39 5.12
N ASN A 3 16.73 -0.59 5.95
CA ASN A 3 16.10 -1.82 5.48
C ASN A 3 14.60 -1.53 5.31
N LEU A 4 14.17 -1.43 4.07
CA LEU A 4 12.76 -1.21 3.71
C LEU A 4 12.05 -2.55 3.50
N THR A 5 12.02 -3.37 4.54
CA THR A 5 11.37 -4.70 4.51
C THR A 5 9.92 -4.59 4.01
N GLU A 6 9.19 -3.57 4.45
CA GLU A 6 7.80 -3.33 4.07
C GLU A 6 7.66 -3.02 2.57
N VAL A 7 8.62 -2.30 1.97
CA VAL A 7 8.63 -2.03 0.52
C VAL A 7 8.89 -3.32 -0.25
N ASN A 8 9.85 -4.13 0.19
CA ASN A 8 10.14 -5.43 -0.44
C ASN A 8 8.94 -6.38 -0.31
N ASP A 9 8.28 -6.41 0.84
CA ASP A 9 7.06 -7.21 1.05
C ASP A 9 5.92 -6.72 0.16
N LEU A 10 5.77 -5.42 -0.01
CA LEU A 10 4.78 -4.85 -0.92
C LEU A 10 5.04 -5.27 -2.39
N GLU A 11 6.28 -5.23 -2.84
CA GLU A 11 6.65 -5.67 -4.19
C GLU A 11 6.33 -7.17 -4.40
N ARG A 12 6.63 -8.01 -3.41
CA ARG A 12 6.27 -9.43 -3.44
C ARG A 12 4.74 -9.63 -3.48
N LEU A 13 4.00 -8.87 -2.68
CA LEU A 13 2.54 -8.90 -2.67
C LEU A 13 1.97 -8.51 -4.05
N ILE A 14 2.49 -7.48 -4.68
CA ILE A 14 2.05 -7.04 -6.01
C ILE A 14 2.23 -8.16 -7.04
N LEU A 15 3.37 -8.85 -7.03
CA LEU A 15 3.61 -9.98 -7.91
C LEU A 15 2.58 -11.12 -7.72
N GLN A 16 2.17 -11.36 -6.46
CA GLN A 16 1.15 -12.35 -6.14
C GLN A 16 -0.26 -11.88 -6.54
N ALA A 17 -0.55 -10.61 -6.31
CA ALA A 17 -1.89 -10.06 -6.43
C ALA A 17 -2.29 -9.64 -7.84
N GLN A 18 -1.34 -9.37 -8.71
CA GLN A 18 -1.58 -8.77 -10.04
C GLN A 18 -2.51 -9.60 -10.96
N THR A 19 -2.67 -10.90 -10.71
CA THR A 19 -3.59 -11.77 -11.47
C THR A 19 -5.03 -11.72 -10.97
N MET A 20 -5.26 -11.20 -9.76
CA MET A 20 -6.56 -11.18 -9.07
C MET A 20 -7.03 -9.77 -8.73
N SER A 21 -6.19 -8.78 -8.94
CA SER A 21 -6.42 -7.39 -8.52
C SER A 21 -5.82 -6.42 -9.50
N LYS A 22 -6.23 -5.16 -9.41
CA LYS A 22 -5.61 -4.05 -10.11
C LYS A 22 -4.53 -3.43 -9.22
N CYS A 23 -3.28 -3.58 -9.60
CA CYS A 23 -2.14 -2.96 -8.93
C CYS A 23 -1.67 -1.76 -9.76
N GLU A 24 -1.74 -0.57 -9.21
CA GLU A 24 -1.35 0.67 -9.88
C GLU A 24 -0.33 1.45 -9.07
N GLN A 25 0.72 1.87 -9.73
CA GLN A 25 1.59 2.90 -9.17
C GLN A 25 0.89 4.25 -9.33
N ILE A 26 0.32 4.76 -8.24
CA ILE A 26 -0.48 6.00 -8.25
C ILE A 26 0.36 7.26 -8.11
N ALA A 27 1.57 7.13 -7.59
CA ALA A 27 2.52 8.23 -7.44
C ALA A 27 3.95 7.72 -7.33
N GLN A 28 4.90 8.63 -7.42
CA GLN A 28 6.31 8.37 -7.24
C GLN A 28 6.93 9.51 -6.45
N ILE A 29 7.62 9.19 -5.37
CA ILE A 29 8.29 10.16 -4.51
C ILE A 29 9.76 10.20 -4.90
N LYS A 30 10.23 11.40 -5.29
CA LYS A 30 11.64 11.68 -5.62
C LYS A 30 12.23 12.59 -4.57
N PHE A 31 13.42 12.26 -4.07
CA PHE A 31 14.14 13.07 -3.10
C PHE A 31 15.63 12.75 -3.12
N THR A 32 16.44 13.67 -2.61
CA THR A 32 17.88 13.47 -2.49
C THR A 32 18.24 13.06 -1.08
N HIS A 33 19.01 11.97 -0.95
CA HIS A 33 19.58 11.52 0.32
C HIS A 33 21.05 11.15 0.13
N ASN A 34 21.92 11.71 0.97
CA ASN A 34 23.38 11.48 0.89
C ASN A 34 23.95 11.70 -0.54
N ARG A 35 23.57 12.78 -1.19
CA ARG A 35 23.98 13.16 -2.57
C ARG A 35 23.53 12.17 -3.65
N SER A 36 22.62 11.27 -3.34
CA SER A 36 22.03 10.31 -4.27
C SER A 36 20.54 10.57 -4.41
N GLU A 37 20.05 10.60 -5.64
CA GLU A 37 18.62 10.64 -5.89
C GLU A 37 17.99 9.30 -5.51
N LYS A 38 16.84 9.38 -4.86
CA LYS A 38 15.99 8.24 -4.48
C LYS A 38 14.63 8.41 -5.11
N GLU A 39 14.07 7.30 -5.53
CA GLU A 39 12.78 7.24 -6.17
C GLU A 39 12.01 6.05 -5.59
N LEU A 40 10.87 6.33 -4.98
CA LEU A 40 10.06 5.33 -4.30
C LEU A 40 8.60 5.41 -4.79
N PRO A 41 8.02 4.29 -5.23
CA PRO A 41 6.65 4.26 -5.71
C PRO A 41 5.63 4.24 -4.56
N ILE A 42 4.45 4.81 -4.82
CA ILE A 42 3.26 4.61 -4.00
C ILE A 42 2.29 3.75 -4.82
N TRP A 43 1.91 2.61 -4.24
CA TRP A 43 1.06 1.63 -4.89
C TRP A 43 -0.34 1.61 -4.31
N SER A 44 -1.34 1.47 -5.19
CA SER A 44 -2.71 1.10 -4.86
C SER A 44 -3.00 -0.30 -5.35
N ILE A 45 -3.63 -1.10 -4.51
CA ILE A 45 -4.09 -2.45 -4.83
C ILE A 45 -5.61 -2.47 -4.68
N THR A 46 -6.31 -2.75 -5.77
CA THR A 46 -7.77 -2.81 -5.80
C THR A 46 -8.20 -4.24 -6.13
N VAL A 47 -9.00 -4.84 -5.27
CA VAL A 47 -9.57 -6.17 -5.46
C VAL A 47 -11.09 -6.14 -5.27
N GLY A 48 -11.80 -6.95 -6.04
CA GLY A 48 -13.24 -7.10 -5.95
C GLY A 48 -14.00 -6.45 -7.09
N SER A 49 -15.28 -6.16 -6.83
CA SER A 49 -16.24 -5.70 -7.84
C SER A 49 -15.79 -4.43 -8.57
N THR A 50 -15.97 -4.43 -9.88
CA THR A 50 -15.76 -3.25 -10.74
C THR A 50 -17.03 -2.41 -10.93
N ALA A 51 -18.17 -2.86 -10.38
CA ALA A 51 -19.42 -2.10 -10.49
C ALA A 51 -19.28 -0.71 -9.85
N PRO A 52 -19.75 0.35 -10.50
CA PRO A 52 -19.61 1.72 -10.00
C PRO A 52 -20.23 1.96 -8.62
N ASP A 53 -21.31 1.26 -8.32
CA ASP A 53 -22.11 1.35 -7.10
C ASP A 53 -21.73 0.31 -6.03
N ALA A 54 -20.72 -0.52 -6.29
CA ALA A 54 -20.28 -1.51 -5.31
C ALA A 54 -19.77 -0.84 -4.03
N PRO A 55 -20.18 -1.34 -2.85
CA PRO A 55 -19.60 -0.87 -1.59
C PRO A 55 -18.08 -0.99 -1.61
N CYS A 56 -17.40 0.08 -1.21
CA CYS A 56 -15.94 0.15 -1.26
C CYS A 56 -15.36 0.46 0.12
N LEU A 57 -14.46 -0.41 0.58
CA LEU A 57 -13.61 -0.14 1.73
C LEU A 57 -12.24 0.34 1.25
N ILE A 58 -11.77 1.44 1.81
CA ILE A 58 -10.44 1.96 1.54
C ILE A 58 -9.59 1.82 2.81
N LEU A 59 -8.46 1.15 2.70
CA LEU A 59 -7.47 1.01 3.77
C LEU A 59 -6.17 1.69 3.37
N THR A 60 -5.70 2.60 4.20
CA THR A 60 -4.41 3.25 4.02
C THR A 60 -3.52 2.99 5.23
N ALA A 61 -2.23 2.83 5.00
CA ALA A 61 -1.24 2.63 6.04
C ALA A 61 0.07 3.35 5.71
N GLY A 62 0.95 3.52 6.70
CA GLY A 62 2.26 4.12 6.51
C GLY A 62 2.20 5.61 6.16
N VAL A 63 1.24 6.35 6.72
CA VAL A 63 1.14 7.82 6.58
C VAL A 63 2.32 8.51 7.26
N HIS A 64 2.68 8.06 8.47
CA HIS A 64 3.90 8.48 9.15
C HIS A 64 4.99 7.44 8.92
N GLY A 65 6.11 7.86 8.34
CA GLY A 65 7.14 6.94 7.90
C GLY A 65 7.81 6.14 9.01
N LEU A 66 7.91 6.70 10.21
CA LEU A 66 8.48 6.02 11.38
C LEU A 66 7.52 5.01 12.03
N GLU A 67 6.22 5.13 11.76
CA GLU A 67 5.18 4.27 12.33
C GLU A 67 4.88 3.09 11.38
N ARG A 68 5.81 2.14 11.29
CA ARG A 68 5.78 1.04 10.33
C ARG A 68 4.74 -0.03 10.62
N VAL A 69 4.23 -0.08 11.85
CA VAL A 69 3.29 -1.12 12.31
C VAL A 69 2.04 -1.19 11.42
N GLY A 70 1.48 -0.05 11.05
CA GLY A 70 0.30 0.01 10.18
C GLY A 70 0.53 -0.64 8.82
N SER A 71 1.65 -0.32 8.16
CA SER A 71 2.04 -0.93 6.89
C SER A 71 2.26 -2.43 7.03
N HIS A 72 2.95 -2.84 8.09
CA HIS A 72 3.20 -4.25 8.37
C HIS A 72 1.89 -5.04 8.57
N VAL A 73 0.98 -4.52 9.38
CA VAL A 73 -0.35 -5.14 9.61
C VAL A 73 -1.14 -5.22 8.30
N CYS A 74 -1.16 -4.15 7.51
CA CYS A 74 -1.85 -4.13 6.22
C CYS A 74 -1.31 -5.22 5.27
N LEU A 75 0.01 -5.33 5.13
CA LEU A 75 0.64 -6.34 4.30
C LEU A 75 0.36 -7.77 4.81
N GLN A 76 0.46 -7.99 6.12
CA GLN A 76 0.15 -9.28 6.74
C GLN A 76 -1.33 -9.68 6.62
N PHE A 77 -2.23 -8.73 6.47
CA PHE A 77 -3.63 -8.98 6.14
C PHE A 77 -3.81 -9.36 4.66
N LEU A 78 -3.13 -8.66 3.76
CA LEU A 78 -3.30 -8.85 2.31
C LEU A 78 -2.71 -10.16 1.79
N PHE A 79 -1.58 -10.62 2.31
CA PHE A 79 -0.96 -11.88 1.87
C PHE A 79 -1.90 -13.08 1.99
N PRO A 80 -2.48 -13.40 3.18
CA PRO A 80 -3.42 -14.51 3.30
C PRO A 80 -4.73 -14.25 2.57
N LEU A 81 -5.20 -13.00 2.46
CA LEU A 81 -6.39 -12.68 1.69
C LEU A 81 -6.25 -13.13 0.22
N PHE A 82 -5.13 -12.77 -0.43
CA PHE A 82 -4.89 -13.17 -1.82
C PHE A 82 -4.67 -14.68 -1.97
N GLU A 83 -4.08 -15.35 -0.98
CA GLU A 83 -3.99 -16.81 -0.99
C GLU A 83 -5.37 -17.47 -0.90
N GLN A 84 -6.24 -17.01 -0.01
CA GLN A 84 -7.59 -17.54 0.16
C GLN A 84 -8.47 -17.27 -1.04
N LEU A 85 -8.37 -16.12 -1.69
CA LEU A 85 -9.13 -15.80 -2.89
C LEU A 85 -8.91 -16.77 -4.05
N LYS A 86 -7.82 -17.54 -4.05
CA LYS A 86 -7.56 -18.56 -5.08
C LYS A 86 -8.51 -19.75 -5.00
N TRP A 87 -9.03 -20.07 -3.82
CA TRP A 87 -9.78 -21.30 -3.59
C TRP A 87 -11.07 -21.15 -2.77
N ASP A 88 -11.22 -20.09 -1.97
CA ASP A 88 -12.39 -19.89 -1.10
C ASP A 88 -13.52 -19.23 -1.90
N LYS A 89 -14.53 -20.04 -2.24
CA LYS A 89 -15.69 -19.57 -3.00
C LYS A 89 -16.53 -18.54 -2.26
N ASN A 90 -16.67 -18.65 -0.95
CA ASN A 90 -17.43 -17.69 -0.16
C ASN A 90 -16.77 -16.33 -0.20
N LEU A 91 -15.45 -16.32 -0.12
CA LEU A 91 -14.66 -15.09 -0.23
C LEU A 91 -14.73 -14.49 -1.65
N GLN A 92 -14.65 -15.36 -2.69
CA GLN A 92 -14.84 -14.93 -4.08
C GLN A 92 -16.22 -14.32 -4.30
N ASP A 93 -17.27 -14.93 -3.77
CA ASP A 93 -18.65 -14.44 -3.85
C ASP A 93 -18.81 -13.09 -3.14
N LEU A 94 -18.20 -12.93 -1.97
CA LEU A 94 -18.18 -11.65 -1.26
C LEU A 94 -17.52 -10.56 -2.12
N PHE A 95 -16.33 -10.82 -2.64
CA PHE A 95 -15.58 -9.85 -3.44
C PHE A 95 -16.18 -9.62 -4.84
N SER A 96 -17.11 -10.46 -5.29
CA SER A 96 -17.91 -10.16 -6.48
C SER A 96 -18.90 -9.00 -6.25
N GLN A 97 -19.21 -8.69 -5.01
CA GLN A 97 -20.21 -7.69 -4.61
C GLN A 97 -19.61 -6.44 -3.98
N VAL A 98 -18.41 -6.55 -3.37
CA VAL A 98 -17.74 -5.45 -2.69
C VAL A 98 -16.37 -5.19 -3.30
N ARG A 99 -15.79 -4.04 -2.99
CA ARG A 99 -14.45 -3.65 -3.43
C ARG A 99 -13.60 -3.24 -2.25
N LEU A 100 -12.36 -3.68 -2.26
CA LEU A 100 -11.31 -3.25 -1.34
C LEU A 100 -10.22 -2.50 -2.11
N VAL A 101 -9.93 -1.29 -1.71
CA VAL A 101 -8.80 -0.49 -2.18
C VAL A 101 -7.80 -0.35 -1.04
N THR A 102 -6.54 -0.68 -1.27
CA THR A 102 -5.50 -0.54 -0.25
C THR A 102 -4.33 0.27 -0.77
N ILE A 103 -3.80 1.15 0.09
CA ILE A 103 -2.53 1.85 -0.12
C ILE A 103 -1.65 1.49 1.09
N PRO A 104 -0.88 0.40 1.02
CA PRO A 104 -0.18 -0.14 2.18
C PRO A 104 0.94 0.76 2.72
N ILE A 105 1.52 1.60 1.86
CA ILE A 105 2.59 2.55 2.23
C ILE A 105 2.30 3.89 1.55
N VAL A 106 1.72 4.81 2.31
CA VAL A 106 1.40 6.16 1.80
C VAL A 106 2.63 7.06 1.76
N ASN A 107 3.56 6.87 2.69
CA ASN A 107 4.75 7.72 2.83
C ASN A 107 6.05 6.89 2.79
N PRO A 108 6.41 6.32 1.63
CA PRO A 108 7.63 5.50 1.52
C PRO A 108 8.90 6.34 1.73
N GLY A 109 8.90 7.62 1.36
CA GLY A 109 10.02 8.51 1.58
C GLY A 109 10.27 8.80 3.05
N GLY A 110 9.21 9.06 3.83
CA GLY A 110 9.32 9.20 5.28
C GLY A 110 9.75 7.89 5.95
N MET A 111 9.27 6.75 5.46
CA MET A 111 9.70 5.43 5.93
C MET A 111 11.20 5.21 5.67
N PHE A 112 11.69 5.58 4.49
CA PHE A 112 13.12 5.51 4.17
C PHE A 112 13.96 6.38 5.11
N LEU A 113 13.50 7.60 5.39
CA LEU A 113 14.21 8.54 6.26
C LEU A 113 13.97 8.31 7.75
N ASN A 114 13.13 7.33 8.11
CA ASN A 114 12.67 7.07 9.47
C ASN A 114 12.09 8.34 10.14
N SER A 115 11.30 9.06 9.38
CA SER A 115 10.70 10.35 9.73
C SER A 115 9.18 10.26 9.81
N ARG A 116 8.57 11.05 10.69
CA ARG A 116 7.12 11.23 10.71
C ARG A 116 6.63 11.89 9.43
N SER A 117 7.34 12.91 8.97
CA SER A 117 7.04 13.70 7.78
C SER A 117 7.44 12.98 6.48
N ASN A 118 6.99 13.50 5.36
CA ASN A 118 7.54 13.14 4.05
C ASN A 118 8.95 13.76 3.85
N PRO A 119 9.66 13.44 2.75
CA PRO A 119 11.00 14.00 2.49
C PRO A 119 11.07 15.52 2.40
N ASN A 120 9.95 16.19 2.17
CA ASN A 120 9.85 17.66 2.16
C ASN A 120 9.55 18.27 3.55
N GLY A 121 9.55 17.46 4.61
CA GLY A 121 9.28 17.90 5.97
C GLY A 121 7.78 18.12 6.27
N VAL A 122 6.87 17.68 5.40
CA VAL A 122 5.43 17.87 5.56
C VAL A 122 4.84 16.68 6.32
N ASP A 123 4.12 16.95 7.40
CA ASP A 123 3.27 15.98 8.09
C ASP A 123 1.98 15.81 7.28
N ILE A 124 1.87 14.68 6.57
CA ILE A 124 0.77 14.43 5.62
C ILE A 124 -0.58 14.46 6.34
N MET A 125 -0.67 13.90 7.55
CA MET A 125 -1.93 13.84 8.28
C MET A 125 -2.43 15.22 8.71
N ARG A 126 -1.53 16.11 9.10
CA ARG A 126 -1.86 17.48 9.52
C ARG A 126 -2.16 18.43 8.35
N ASN A 127 -1.79 18.03 7.14
CA ASN A 127 -1.99 18.81 5.92
C ASN A 127 -3.00 18.16 4.96
N ALA A 128 -3.71 17.14 5.39
CA ALA A 128 -4.85 16.59 4.66
C ALA A 128 -6.09 17.46 4.90
N HIS A 129 -6.49 18.21 3.89
CA HIS A 129 -7.68 19.08 3.88
C HIS A 129 -8.75 18.55 2.93
#